data_fffa87ee15a057cf9d7e83f4b628fa80
#
_entry.id   fffa87ee15a057cf9d7e83f4b628fa80
#
_cell.length_a   1.000
_cell.length_b   1.000
_cell.length_c   1.000
_cell.angle_alpha   90.00
_cell.angle_beta   90.00
_cell.angle_gamma   90.00
#
_symmetry.space_group_name_H-M   'P 1'
#
loop_
_entity.id
_entity.type
_entity.pdbx_description
1 polymer ?
#
loop_
_entity_poly.entity_id
_entity_poly.type
_entity_poly.pdbx_seq_one_letter_code
_entity_poly.pdbx_strand_id
1 'polypeptide(L)'
;METNPSSKQGDELWALRERAKELRCLYTVISALSRREESPPVVFNWILGAIPPAWQYPEDTTARIEYFGRSYALDDFVETPWRMRSTISIWRTQVGVIEVHYKSEKPTAWEGPFLREEQELLDNIAHRIGEYLEWKQRELSGERLGTAPEHWRWRQRFAERIAASVEPGKFGVQSIYLFGSTEIGDAGVGSDIDLIVVCDGDEQQQRDLRNWLEGWSLCLAEVSFQLYGLPSGGLLDVKFLNPEQAKSEILAFAAAGKTLQALPVGTVTARICSDR
;
A
#
# COMPACT_ATOMS: atom_id res chain seq x y z
N MET A 1 21.62 -5.54 -54.96
CA MET A 1 22.34 -5.52 -53.67
C MET A 1 21.94 -6.75 -52.92
N GLU A 2 22.77 -7.78 -52.97
CA GLU A 2 22.54 -9.04 -52.23
C GLU A 2 22.88 -8.81 -50.76
N THR A 3 21.87 -8.93 -49.91
CA THR A 3 22.06 -8.88 -48.44
C THR A 3 22.79 -10.17 -48.03
N ASN A 4 23.97 -10.01 -47.43
CA ASN A 4 24.82 -11.06 -46.95
C ASN A 4 24.06 -12.00 -45.96
N PRO A 5 23.89 -13.31 -46.21
CA PRO A 5 23.12 -14.22 -45.38
C PRO A 5 23.67 -14.36 -43.94
N SER A 6 24.94 -14.06 -43.73
CA SER A 6 25.59 -14.11 -42.41
C SER A 6 25.14 -12.98 -41.49
N SER A 7 24.75 -11.81 -42.01
CA SER A 7 24.23 -10.67 -41.19
C SER A 7 22.80 -10.95 -40.72
N LYS A 8 21.94 -11.51 -41.57
CA LYS A 8 20.58 -11.88 -41.23
C LYS A 8 20.52 -12.91 -40.09
N GLN A 9 21.40 -13.90 -40.13
CA GLN A 9 21.47 -14.95 -39.13
C GLN A 9 21.95 -14.40 -37.77
N GLY A 10 22.84 -13.39 -37.78
CA GLY A 10 23.28 -12.66 -36.60
C GLY A 10 22.14 -11.84 -35.95
N ASP A 11 21.37 -11.15 -36.78
CA ASP A 11 20.23 -10.31 -36.32
C ASP A 11 19.09 -11.18 -35.77
N GLU A 12 18.78 -12.32 -36.39
CA GLU A 12 17.79 -13.28 -35.88
C GLU A 12 18.19 -13.88 -34.54
N LEU A 13 19.47 -14.26 -34.40
CA LEU A 13 19.99 -14.82 -33.15
C LEU A 13 19.98 -13.79 -32.01
N TRP A 14 20.30 -12.53 -32.31
CA TRP A 14 20.22 -11.43 -31.38
C TRP A 14 18.76 -11.18 -30.91
N ALA A 15 17.80 -11.09 -31.85
CA ALA A 15 16.39 -10.93 -31.56
C ALA A 15 15.82 -12.07 -30.67
N LEU A 16 16.23 -13.30 -30.93
CA LEU A 16 15.84 -14.46 -30.11
C LEU A 16 16.41 -14.37 -28.69
N ARG A 17 17.61 -13.86 -28.51
CA ARG A 17 18.23 -13.67 -27.20
C ARG A 17 17.51 -12.56 -26.40
N GLU A 18 17.17 -11.44 -27.03
CA GLU A 18 16.41 -10.37 -26.37
C GLU A 18 15.04 -10.88 -25.92
N ARG A 19 14.29 -11.57 -26.77
CA ARG A 19 13.01 -12.20 -26.39
C ARG A 19 13.14 -13.21 -25.26
N ALA A 20 14.22 -13.96 -25.21
CA ALA A 20 14.48 -14.90 -24.11
C ALA A 20 14.72 -14.17 -22.78
N LYS A 21 15.38 -13.00 -22.78
CA LYS A 21 15.57 -12.15 -21.60
C LYS A 21 14.23 -11.58 -21.11
N GLU A 22 13.41 -11.04 -22.02
CA GLU A 22 12.08 -10.53 -21.72
C GLU A 22 11.18 -11.57 -21.06
N LEU A 23 11.10 -12.76 -21.65
CA LEU A 23 10.31 -13.88 -21.11
C LEU A 23 10.80 -14.31 -19.73
N ARG A 24 12.11 -14.33 -19.52
CA ARG A 24 12.70 -14.67 -18.23
C ARG A 24 12.34 -13.61 -17.16
N CYS A 25 12.39 -12.34 -17.53
CA CYS A 25 11.98 -11.24 -16.68
C CYS A 25 10.50 -11.37 -16.29
N LEU A 26 9.60 -11.51 -17.27
CA LEU A 26 8.17 -11.68 -17.03
C LEU A 26 7.88 -12.89 -16.13
N TYR A 27 8.56 -14.01 -16.36
CA TYR A 27 8.41 -15.18 -15.49
C TYR A 27 8.82 -14.89 -14.04
N THR A 28 9.95 -14.17 -13.85
CA THR A 28 10.44 -13.78 -12.53
C THR A 28 9.45 -12.81 -11.85
N VAL A 29 8.94 -11.82 -12.59
CA VAL A 29 7.93 -10.87 -12.11
C VAL A 29 6.63 -11.59 -11.70
N ILE A 30 6.12 -12.49 -12.55
CA ILE A 30 4.91 -13.27 -12.24
C ILE A 30 5.13 -14.13 -10.99
N SER A 31 6.30 -14.75 -10.86
CA SER A 31 6.65 -15.55 -9.68
C SER A 31 6.70 -14.70 -8.41
N ALA A 32 7.25 -13.47 -8.48
CA ALA A 32 7.26 -12.53 -7.36
C ALA A 32 5.83 -12.11 -6.96
N LEU A 33 5.00 -11.75 -7.94
CA LEU A 33 3.61 -11.33 -7.74
C LEU A 33 2.69 -12.46 -7.27
N SER A 34 3.08 -13.72 -7.45
CA SER A 34 2.34 -14.89 -6.95
C SER A 34 2.51 -15.13 -5.46
N ARG A 35 3.49 -14.50 -4.83
CA ARG A 35 3.75 -14.60 -3.38
C ARG A 35 2.85 -13.63 -2.63
N ARG A 36 1.61 -14.03 -2.51
CA ARG A 36 0.52 -13.19 -1.99
C ARG A 36 0.62 -12.86 -0.51
N GLU A 37 1.35 -13.64 0.26
CA GLU A 37 1.65 -13.44 1.68
C GLU A 37 2.62 -12.29 1.95
N GLU A 38 3.44 -11.95 0.95
CA GLU A 38 4.47 -10.93 1.11
C GLU A 38 3.92 -9.51 1.00
N SER A 39 4.61 -8.56 1.64
CA SER A 39 4.26 -7.15 1.55
C SER A 39 4.68 -6.53 0.21
N PRO A 40 3.97 -5.50 -0.29
CA PRO A 40 4.33 -4.84 -1.55
C PRO A 40 5.80 -4.40 -1.64
N PRO A 41 6.45 -3.83 -0.58
CA PRO A 41 7.86 -3.48 -0.63
C PRO A 41 8.80 -4.65 -0.94
N VAL A 42 8.52 -5.81 -0.37
CA VAL A 42 9.33 -7.03 -0.61
C VAL A 42 9.18 -7.48 -2.06
N VAL A 43 7.95 -7.50 -2.56
CA VAL A 43 7.65 -7.87 -3.95
C VAL A 43 8.30 -6.87 -4.93
N PHE A 44 8.26 -5.57 -4.64
CA PHE A 44 8.90 -4.54 -5.47
C PHE A 44 10.41 -4.75 -5.58
N ASN A 45 11.09 -5.08 -4.49
CA ASN A 45 12.53 -5.35 -4.52
C ASN A 45 12.87 -6.55 -5.43
N TRP A 46 12.07 -7.62 -5.42
CA TRP A 46 12.28 -8.75 -6.32
C TRP A 46 12.04 -8.38 -7.78
N ILE A 47 11.01 -7.57 -8.06
CA ILE A 47 10.72 -7.06 -9.40
C ILE A 47 11.87 -6.18 -9.89
N LEU A 48 12.34 -5.24 -9.08
CA LEU A 48 13.46 -4.37 -9.40
C LEU A 48 14.71 -5.17 -9.73
N GLY A 49 15.03 -6.22 -8.98
CA GLY A 49 16.16 -7.11 -9.26
C GLY A 49 16.03 -7.90 -10.56
N ALA A 50 14.82 -8.10 -11.10
CA ALA A 50 14.59 -8.79 -12.37
C ALA A 50 14.76 -7.88 -13.61
N ILE A 51 14.76 -6.55 -13.43
CA ILE A 51 14.80 -5.58 -14.53
C ILE A 51 16.15 -5.53 -15.23
N PRO A 52 17.30 -5.29 -14.57
CA PRO A 52 18.57 -5.08 -15.27
C PRO A 52 18.96 -6.22 -16.22
N PRO A 53 18.82 -7.51 -15.87
CA PRO A 53 19.17 -8.60 -16.76
C PRO A 53 18.34 -8.68 -18.05
N ALA A 54 17.17 -8.01 -18.09
CA ALA A 54 16.25 -8.04 -19.21
C ALA A 54 16.47 -6.91 -20.23
N TRP A 55 17.19 -5.88 -19.85
CA TRP A 55 17.48 -4.72 -20.68
C TRP A 55 18.70 -4.94 -21.57
N GLN A 56 18.84 -4.12 -22.61
CA GLN A 56 19.91 -4.23 -23.60
C GLN A 56 21.31 -4.09 -22.96
N TYR A 57 21.44 -3.21 -21.96
CA TYR A 57 22.70 -2.93 -21.24
C TYR A 57 22.57 -3.25 -19.74
N PRO A 58 22.58 -4.55 -19.35
CA PRO A 58 22.30 -4.97 -17.97
C PRO A 58 23.17 -4.29 -16.91
N GLU A 59 24.46 -4.14 -17.16
CA GLU A 59 25.44 -3.58 -16.22
C GLU A 59 25.24 -2.07 -15.99
N ASP A 60 24.63 -1.39 -16.97
CA ASP A 60 24.32 0.03 -16.93
C ASP A 60 22.87 0.33 -16.56
N THR A 61 22.06 -0.70 -16.38
CA THR A 61 20.63 -0.55 -16.06
C THR A 61 20.42 -0.48 -14.56
N THR A 62 19.64 0.51 -14.13
CA THR A 62 19.11 0.60 -12.78
C THR A 62 17.64 0.94 -12.80
N ALA A 63 16.90 0.67 -11.71
CA ALA A 63 15.45 0.83 -11.69
C ALA A 63 14.94 1.31 -10.34
N ARG A 64 13.77 1.98 -10.39
CA ARG A 64 13.06 2.51 -9.23
C ARG A 64 11.54 2.31 -9.40
N ILE A 65 10.86 2.02 -8.31
CA ILE A 65 9.40 2.10 -8.20
C ILE A 65 9.07 3.21 -7.20
N GLU A 66 8.26 4.16 -7.63
CA GLU A 66 7.60 5.11 -6.73
C GLU A 66 6.16 4.64 -6.50
N TYR A 67 5.76 4.53 -5.24
CA TYR A 67 4.44 4.05 -4.85
C TYR A 67 3.92 4.87 -3.68
N PHE A 68 2.81 5.57 -3.86
CA PHE A 68 2.24 6.53 -2.91
C PHE A 68 3.29 7.51 -2.34
N GLY A 69 4.16 8.05 -3.20
CA GLY A 69 5.19 9.02 -2.82
C GLY A 69 6.42 8.41 -2.13
N ARG A 70 6.46 7.10 -1.93
CA ARG A 70 7.61 6.40 -1.41
C ARG A 70 8.41 5.76 -2.54
N SER A 71 9.74 5.90 -2.45
CA SER A 71 10.68 5.35 -3.43
C SER A 71 11.26 4.02 -2.97
N TYR A 72 11.25 3.04 -3.87
CA TYR A 72 11.91 1.74 -3.76
C TYR A 72 12.87 1.63 -4.94
N ALA A 73 14.15 1.42 -4.69
CA ALA A 73 15.15 1.44 -5.74
C ALA A 73 16.21 0.36 -5.50
N LEU A 74 16.92 -0.01 -6.56
CA LEU A 74 18.14 -0.82 -6.43
C LEU A 74 19.22 -0.04 -5.69
N ASP A 75 20.12 -0.75 -5.00
CA ASP A 75 21.18 -0.14 -4.17
C ASP A 75 22.10 0.78 -4.98
N ASP A 76 22.28 0.50 -6.27
CA ASP A 76 23.09 1.25 -7.20
C ASP A 76 22.29 2.24 -8.06
N PHE A 77 21.09 2.61 -7.64
CA PHE A 77 20.21 3.52 -8.37
C PHE A 77 20.84 4.91 -8.51
N VAL A 78 20.88 5.38 -9.74
CA VAL A 78 21.30 6.74 -10.12
C VAL A 78 20.25 7.34 -11.03
N GLU A 79 19.72 8.49 -10.67
CA GLU A 79 18.81 9.24 -11.53
C GLU A 79 19.58 9.90 -12.69
N THR A 80 19.15 9.64 -13.92
CA THR A 80 19.81 10.14 -15.14
C THR A 80 18.77 10.68 -16.12
N PRO A 81 19.19 11.46 -17.13
CA PRO A 81 18.29 11.87 -18.23
C PRO A 81 17.83 10.71 -19.10
N TRP A 82 18.61 9.64 -19.18
CA TRP A 82 18.34 8.44 -19.98
C TRP A 82 17.40 7.51 -19.22
N ARG A 83 16.13 7.84 -19.24
CA ARG A 83 15.10 7.09 -18.50
C ARG A 83 13.90 6.76 -19.35
N MET A 84 13.29 5.61 -19.06
CA MET A 84 11.94 5.26 -19.48
C MET A 84 11.07 5.03 -18.25
N ARG A 85 9.75 5.18 -18.41
CA ARG A 85 8.83 5.10 -17.28
C ARG A 85 7.48 4.53 -17.69
N SER A 86 6.84 3.83 -16.77
CA SER A 86 5.46 3.38 -16.92
C SER A 86 4.67 3.60 -15.65
N THR A 87 3.38 3.91 -15.82
CA THR A 87 2.47 4.26 -14.73
C THR A 87 1.87 3.01 -14.09
N ILE A 88 1.96 2.91 -12.77
CA ILE A 88 1.25 1.91 -11.97
C ILE A 88 -0.10 2.48 -11.59
N SER A 89 -1.18 1.80 -11.99
CA SER A 89 -2.54 2.22 -11.70
C SER A 89 -3.33 1.11 -11.01
N ILE A 90 -4.18 1.52 -10.05
CA ILE A 90 -5.15 0.69 -9.35
C ILE A 90 -6.53 1.25 -9.66
N TRP A 91 -7.48 0.43 -10.20
CA TRP A 91 -8.82 0.90 -10.61
C TRP A 91 -8.79 2.21 -11.41
N ARG A 92 -7.89 2.33 -12.38
CA ARG A 92 -7.67 3.51 -13.24
C ARG A 92 -7.14 4.76 -12.50
N THR A 93 -6.81 4.66 -11.22
CA THR A 93 -6.16 5.73 -10.46
C THR A 93 -4.67 5.49 -10.45
N GLN A 94 -3.88 6.48 -10.85
CA GLN A 94 -2.43 6.41 -10.75
C GLN A 94 -2.01 6.41 -9.28
N VAL A 95 -1.27 5.39 -8.87
CA VAL A 95 -0.75 5.24 -7.50
C VAL A 95 0.77 5.22 -7.44
N GLY A 96 1.42 5.10 -8.59
CA GLY A 96 2.86 5.04 -8.66
C GLY A 96 3.40 5.07 -10.08
N VAL A 97 4.71 4.93 -10.18
CA VAL A 97 5.47 4.85 -11.43
C VAL A 97 6.61 3.85 -11.25
N ILE A 98 6.91 3.08 -12.28
CA ILE A 98 8.14 2.32 -12.40
C ILE A 98 9.03 3.01 -13.42
N GLU A 99 10.30 3.18 -13.10
CA GLU A 99 11.29 3.85 -13.93
C GLU A 99 12.53 2.97 -14.09
N VAL A 100 13.08 2.99 -15.30
CA VAL A 100 14.35 2.36 -15.64
C VAL A 100 15.29 3.42 -16.18
N HIS A 101 16.52 3.41 -15.70
CA HIS A 101 17.55 4.37 -16.12
C HIS A 101 18.78 3.62 -16.62
N TYR A 102 19.43 4.18 -17.65
CA TYR A 102 20.81 3.84 -17.97
C TYR A 102 21.75 4.80 -17.24
N LYS A 103 22.77 4.24 -16.57
CA LYS A 103 23.75 5.02 -15.79
C LYS A 103 24.66 5.91 -16.67
N SER A 104 24.79 5.55 -17.94
CA SER A 104 25.58 6.28 -18.91
C SER A 104 24.86 6.38 -20.27
N GLU A 105 25.27 7.34 -21.10
CA GLU A 105 24.74 7.54 -22.44
C GLU A 105 24.94 6.30 -23.31
N LYS A 106 23.88 5.92 -24.03
CA LYS A 106 23.86 4.82 -24.98
C LYS A 106 23.44 5.29 -26.37
N PRO A 107 23.75 4.53 -27.41
CA PRO A 107 23.28 4.85 -28.76
C PRO A 107 21.77 5.02 -28.83
N THR A 108 21.32 5.99 -29.60
CA THR A 108 19.89 6.26 -29.81
C THR A 108 19.22 5.06 -30.48
N ALA A 109 18.08 4.63 -29.92
CA ALA A 109 17.24 3.54 -30.42
C ALA A 109 15.84 4.08 -30.77
N TRP A 110 14.77 3.53 -30.18
CA TRP A 110 13.39 3.91 -30.47
C TRP A 110 12.95 5.15 -29.67
N GLU A 111 13.17 5.15 -28.37
CA GLU A 111 12.90 6.30 -27.48
C GLU A 111 14.15 6.60 -26.64
N GLY A 112 14.92 7.61 -27.08
CA GLY A 112 16.26 7.82 -26.56
C GLY A 112 17.12 6.58 -26.80
N PRO A 113 17.74 6.02 -25.75
CA PRO A 113 18.58 4.83 -25.88
C PRO A 113 17.82 3.50 -25.71
N PHE A 114 16.50 3.51 -25.56
CA PHE A 114 15.69 2.35 -25.25
C PHE A 114 15.02 1.73 -26.49
N LEU A 115 14.84 0.40 -26.45
CA LEU A 115 14.10 -0.34 -27.45
C LEU A 115 12.59 -0.22 -27.21
N ARG A 116 11.81 -0.40 -28.27
CA ARG A 116 10.35 -0.44 -28.17
C ARG A 116 9.88 -1.63 -27.31
N GLU A 117 10.51 -2.77 -27.46
CA GLU A 117 10.25 -3.99 -26.71
C GLU A 117 10.49 -3.78 -25.20
N GLU A 118 11.50 -2.99 -24.84
CA GLU A 118 11.77 -2.63 -23.44
C GLU A 118 10.64 -1.78 -22.84
N GLN A 119 10.06 -0.84 -23.60
CA GLN A 119 8.90 -0.07 -23.15
C GLN A 119 7.66 -0.97 -23.00
N GLU A 120 7.39 -1.84 -23.98
CA GLU A 120 6.28 -2.78 -23.91
C GLU A 120 6.41 -3.74 -22.72
N LEU A 121 7.63 -4.18 -22.40
CA LEU A 121 7.92 -4.98 -21.21
C LEU A 121 7.66 -4.20 -19.92
N LEU A 122 8.14 -2.96 -19.85
CA LEU A 122 7.95 -2.10 -18.67
C LEU A 122 6.47 -1.81 -18.41
N ASP A 123 5.70 -1.52 -19.48
CA ASP A 123 4.25 -1.30 -19.42
C ASP A 123 3.52 -2.56 -18.89
N ASN A 124 3.94 -3.74 -19.34
CA ASN A 124 3.38 -5.00 -18.88
C ASN A 124 3.70 -5.24 -17.39
N ILE A 125 4.93 -4.94 -16.96
CA ILE A 125 5.32 -5.05 -15.54
C ILE A 125 4.47 -4.10 -14.68
N ALA A 126 4.35 -2.82 -15.09
CA ALA A 126 3.56 -1.84 -14.38
C ALA A 126 2.09 -2.25 -14.24
N HIS A 127 1.49 -2.75 -15.32
CA HIS A 127 0.12 -3.26 -15.32
C HIS A 127 -0.06 -4.42 -14.35
N ARG A 128 0.85 -5.40 -14.35
CA ARG A 128 0.79 -6.56 -13.43
C ARG A 128 1.01 -6.19 -11.97
N ILE A 129 1.85 -5.19 -11.70
CA ILE A 129 1.97 -4.62 -10.34
C ILE A 129 0.61 -4.05 -9.93
N GLY A 130 -0.07 -3.30 -10.80
CA GLY A 130 -1.41 -2.77 -10.55
C GLY A 130 -2.41 -3.88 -10.20
N GLU A 131 -2.50 -4.95 -11.01
CA GLU A 131 -3.38 -6.10 -10.75
C GLU A 131 -3.09 -6.78 -9.40
N TYR A 132 -1.81 -6.95 -9.05
CA TYR A 132 -1.40 -7.52 -7.76
C TYR A 132 -1.86 -6.63 -6.59
N LEU A 133 -1.65 -5.32 -6.69
CA LEU A 133 -2.04 -4.37 -5.67
C LEU A 133 -3.57 -4.29 -5.52
N GLU A 134 -4.32 -4.34 -6.63
CA GLU A 134 -5.77 -4.45 -6.61
C GLU A 134 -6.25 -5.71 -5.88
N TRP A 135 -5.63 -6.84 -6.20
CA TRP A 135 -5.95 -8.10 -5.54
C TRP A 135 -5.64 -8.03 -4.03
N LYS A 136 -4.46 -7.50 -3.66
CA LYS A 136 -4.01 -7.37 -2.26
C LYS A 136 -4.98 -6.52 -1.45
N GLN A 137 -5.43 -5.40 -2.00
CA GLN A 137 -6.39 -4.52 -1.34
C GLN A 137 -7.75 -5.19 -1.16
N ARG A 138 -8.24 -5.93 -2.15
CA ARG A 138 -9.51 -6.68 -2.05
C ARG A 138 -9.48 -7.77 -1.00
N GLU A 139 -8.42 -8.56 -0.94
CA GLU A 139 -8.30 -9.66 0.02
C GLU A 139 -8.37 -9.15 1.46
N LEU A 140 -7.71 -8.05 1.75
CA LEU A 140 -7.64 -7.48 3.08
C LEU A 140 -8.87 -6.64 3.46
N SER A 141 -9.54 -6.00 2.48
CA SER A 141 -10.81 -5.29 2.73
C SER A 141 -12.01 -6.23 2.81
N GLY A 142 -11.89 -7.47 2.35
CA GLY A 142 -12.99 -8.43 2.28
C GLY A 142 -14.06 -8.04 1.26
N GLU A 143 -13.70 -7.27 0.24
CA GLU A 143 -14.60 -6.75 -0.78
C GLU A 143 -14.84 -7.73 -1.93
N ARG A 144 -16.01 -7.63 -2.56
CA ARG A 144 -16.37 -8.44 -3.73
C ARG A 144 -15.62 -7.95 -4.97
N LEU A 145 -15.31 -8.88 -5.88
CA LEU A 145 -14.70 -8.58 -7.18
C LEU A 145 -15.52 -7.52 -7.95
N GLY A 146 -14.86 -6.43 -8.38
CA GLY A 146 -15.43 -5.44 -9.28
C GLY A 146 -15.77 -4.07 -8.68
N THR A 147 -15.55 -3.86 -7.36
CA THR A 147 -15.73 -2.55 -6.73
C THR A 147 -14.37 -1.88 -6.44
N ALA A 148 -14.31 -0.54 -6.57
CA ALA A 148 -13.18 0.23 -6.09
C ALA A 148 -13.02 0.06 -4.57
N PRO A 149 -11.77 0.07 -4.01
CA PRO A 149 -11.62 -0.10 -2.57
C PRO A 149 -12.21 1.11 -1.86
N GLU A 150 -13.07 0.81 -0.96
CA GLU A 150 -13.56 1.77 -0.01
C GLU A 150 -12.64 1.70 1.21
N HIS A 151 -11.57 2.50 1.22
CA HIS A 151 -10.54 2.52 2.25
C HIS A 151 -11.10 2.76 3.65
N TRP A 152 -12.28 3.36 3.75
CA TRP A 152 -12.98 3.61 5.00
C TRP A 152 -13.59 2.34 5.61
N ARG A 153 -14.02 1.34 4.81
CA ARG A 153 -14.76 0.16 5.33
C ARG A 153 -13.95 -0.70 6.29
N TRP A 154 -12.69 -0.99 5.98
CA TRP A 154 -11.87 -1.77 6.88
C TRP A 154 -11.52 -0.98 8.14
N ARG A 155 -11.30 0.34 8.02
CA ARG A 155 -11.06 1.23 9.14
C ARG A 155 -12.26 1.28 10.08
N GLN A 156 -13.45 1.42 9.54
CA GLN A 156 -14.70 1.38 10.30
C GLN A 156 -14.86 0.05 11.05
N ARG A 157 -14.65 -1.09 10.37
CA ARG A 157 -14.71 -2.41 11.03
C ARG A 157 -13.72 -2.55 12.18
N PHE A 158 -12.51 -2.00 12.03
CA PHE A 158 -11.55 -2.02 13.13
C PHE A 158 -11.93 -1.06 14.25
N ALA A 159 -12.46 0.13 13.96
CA ALA A 159 -13.00 1.03 14.96
C ALA A 159 -14.11 0.35 15.78
N GLU A 160 -15.06 -0.30 15.12
CA GLU A 160 -16.13 -1.08 15.76
C GLU A 160 -15.56 -2.22 16.61
N ARG A 161 -14.55 -2.93 16.12
CA ARG A 161 -13.89 -4.02 16.85
C ARG A 161 -13.13 -3.52 18.08
N ILE A 162 -12.41 -2.41 17.97
CA ILE A 162 -11.73 -1.75 19.09
C ILE A 162 -12.75 -1.38 20.15
N ALA A 163 -13.80 -0.68 19.79
CA ALA A 163 -14.87 -0.28 20.74
C ALA A 163 -15.52 -1.51 21.41
N ALA A 164 -15.84 -2.53 20.65
CA ALA A 164 -16.43 -3.77 21.17
C ALA A 164 -15.49 -4.56 22.10
N SER A 165 -14.17 -4.43 21.92
CA SER A 165 -13.14 -5.12 22.72
C SER A 165 -12.71 -4.37 23.98
N VAL A 166 -13.12 -3.10 24.14
CA VAL A 166 -12.86 -2.32 25.35
C VAL A 166 -13.54 -2.97 26.54
N GLU A 167 -12.85 -3.03 27.67
CA GLU A 167 -13.42 -3.41 28.98
C GLU A 167 -13.80 -2.12 29.74
N PRO A 168 -15.08 -1.69 29.70
CA PRO A 168 -15.48 -0.38 30.25
C PRO A 168 -15.08 -0.19 31.72
N GLY A 169 -15.30 -1.18 32.55
CA GLY A 169 -14.98 -1.11 33.97
C GLY A 169 -13.48 -1.08 34.27
N LYS A 170 -12.65 -1.71 33.42
CA LYS A 170 -11.20 -1.72 33.57
C LYS A 170 -10.57 -0.38 33.22
N PHE A 171 -11.08 0.27 32.19
CA PHE A 171 -10.51 1.49 31.64
C PHE A 171 -11.30 2.78 31.98
N GLY A 172 -12.44 2.65 32.65
CA GLY A 172 -13.33 3.79 32.93
C GLY A 172 -13.96 4.41 31.68
N VAL A 173 -14.15 3.63 30.60
CA VAL A 173 -14.70 4.10 29.33
C VAL A 173 -16.22 4.09 29.39
N GLN A 174 -16.86 5.23 29.06
CA GLN A 174 -18.30 5.35 28.97
C GLN A 174 -18.83 5.20 27.53
N SER A 175 -18.16 5.82 26.57
CA SER A 175 -18.56 5.77 25.15
C SER A 175 -17.38 6.03 24.22
N ILE A 176 -17.48 5.51 22.98
CA ILE A 176 -16.54 5.75 21.91
C ILE A 176 -17.33 6.20 20.68
N TYR A 177 -16.83 7.22 20.01
CA TYR A 177 -17.41 7.74 18.77
C TYR A 177 -16.37 7.72 17.66
N LEU A 178 -16.78 7.29 16.47
CA LEU A 178 -16.03 7.43 15.23
C LEU A 178 -16.44 8.74 14.56
N PHE A 179 -15.47 9.46 14.01
CA PHE A 179 -15.71 10.69 13.24
C PHE A 179 -14.70 10.84 12.09
N GLY A 180 -14.74 11.96 11.38
CA GLY A 180 -13.81 12.28 10.33
C GLY A 180 -14.01 11.48 9.04
N SER A 181 -12.94 11.32 8.26
CA SER A 181 -13.00 10.74 6.92
C SER A 181 -13.50 9.30 6.89
N THR A 182 -13.19 8.52 7.91
CA THR A 182 -13.66 7.12 8.03
C THR A 182 -15.17 7.04 8.24
N GLU A 183 -15.73 7.92 9.07
CA GLU A 183 -17.16 7.95 9.38
C GLU A 183 -18.00 8.37 8.17
N ILE A 184 -17.57 9.40 7.43
CA ILE A 184 -18.30 9.89 6.25
C ILE A 184 -18.06 9.07 4.99
N GLY A 185 -17.20 8.04 5.04
CA GLY A 185 -16.92 7.19 3.88
C GLY A 185 -15.93 7.77 2.87
N ASP A 186 -15.13 8.78 3.25
CA ASP A 186 -14.16 9.48 2.38
C ASP A 186 -12.70 9.21 2.78
N ALA A 187 -12.44 8.21 3.63
CA ALA A 187 -11.09 7.88 4.03
C ALA A 187 -10.26 7.37 2.86
N GLY A 188 -9.14 8.03 2.60
CA GLY A 188 -8.12 7.62 1.63
C GLY A 188 -7.10 6.63 2.21
N VAL A 189 -6.10 6.27 1.40
CA VAL A 189 -5.04 5.33 1.78
C VAL A 189 -4.27 5.78 3.02
N GLY A 190 -3.97 7.07 3.13
CA GLY A 190 -3.19 7.66 4.24
C GLY A 190 -4.04 8.22 5.38
N SER A 191 -5.36 7.98 5.39
CA SER A 191 -6.22 8.49 6.46
C SER A 191 -6.06 7.71 7.75
N ASP A 192 -6.11 8.42 8.89
CA ASP A 192 -6.19 7.83 10.21
C ASP A 192 -7.64 7.42 10.55
N ILE A 193 -7.79 6.74 11.67
CA ILE A 193 -9.08 6.42 12.29
C ILE A 193 -9.27 7.40 13.46
N ASP A 194 -10.19 8.33 13.29
CA ASP A 194 -10.44 9.39 14.26
C ASP A 194 -11.46 8.91 15.30
N LEU A 195 -11.05 8.83 16.57
CA LEU A 195 -11.91 8.39 17.68
C LEU A 195 -12.04 9.46 18.77
N ILE A 196 -13.24 9.64 19.28
CA ILE A 196 -13.48 10.31 20.58
C ILE A 196 -13.75 9.23 21.61
N VAL A 197 -12.97 9.20 22.68
CA VAL A 197 -13.14 8.29 23.81
C VAL A 197 -13.54 9.09 25.03
N VAL A 198 -14.75 8.83 25.53
CA VAL A 198 -15.25 9.44 26.76
C VAL A 198 -14.93 8.52 27.93
N CYS A 199 -14.15 9.01 28.86
CA CYS A 199 -13.72 8.24 30.02
C CYS A 199 -13.69 9.10 31.28
N ASP A 200 -14.02 8.49 32.43
CA ASP A 200 -13.96 9.06 33.76
C ASP A 200 -13.12 8.23 34.74
N GLY A 201 -12.32 7.31 34.21
CA GLY A 201 -11.38 6.49 34.98
C GLY A 201 -10.31 7.34 35.68
N ASP A 202 -9.69 6.73 36.71
CA ASP A 202 -8.56 7.34 37.40
C ASP A 202 -7.31 7.40 36.47
N GLU A 203 -6.26 8.04 36.99
CA GLU A 203 -5.04 8.25 36.20
C GLU A 203 -4.38 6.93 35.71
N GLN A 204 -4.49 5.86 36.52
CA GLN A 204 -3.93 4.57 36.14
C GLN A 204 -4.77 3.95 35.01
N GLN A 205 -6.09 3.95 35.13
CA GLN A 205 -7.02 3.48 34.11
C GLN A 205 -6.83 4.22 32.78
N GLN A 206 -6.64 5.53 32.84
CA GLN A 206 -6.39 6.34 31.64
C GLN A 206 -5.03 6.03 31.01
N ARG A 207 -3.98 5.78 31.79
CA ARG A 207 -2.66 5.34 31.26
C ARG A 207 -2.77 3.98 30.58
N ASP A 208 -3.44 3.03 31.21
CA ASP A 208 -3.62 1.69 30.67
C ASP A 208 -4.46 1.69 29.39
N LEU A 209 -5.50 2.54 29.34
CA LEU A 209 -6.30 2.74 28.13
C LEU A 209 -5.47 3.33 26.99
N ARG A 210 -4.63 4.34 27.24
CA ARG A 210 -3.74 4.93 26.22
C ARG A 210 -2.78 3.89 25.67
N ASN A 211 -2.14 3.12 26.53
CA ASN A 211 -1.20 2.06 26.12
C ASN A 211 -1.91 0.96 25.29
N TRP A 212 -3.14 0.62 25.68
CA TRP A 212 -3.93 -0.36 24.95
C TRP A 212 -4.35 0.13 23.55
N LEU A 213 -4.78 1.39 23.45
CA LEU A 213 -5.11 2.02 22.16
C LEU A 213 -3.87 2.22 21.29
N GLU A 214 -2.73 2.56 21.88
CA GLU A 214 -1.45 2.64 21.16
C GLU A 214 -1.06 1.29 20.56
N GLY A 215 -1.25 0.19 21.29
CA GLY A 215 -1.04 -1.16 20.75
C GLY A 215 -1.91 -1.44 19.52
N TRP A 216 -3.19 -1.05 19.56
CA TRP A 216 -4.06 -1.13 18.38
C TRP A 216 -3.58 -0.23 17.24
N SER A 217 -3.18 1.00 17.53
CA SER A 217 -2.68 1.97 16.56
C SER A 217 -1.49 1.42 15.78
N LEU A 218 -0.53 0.83 16.47
CA LEU A 218 0.65 0.19 15.87
C LEU A 218 0.29 -1.06 15.06
N CYS A 219 -0.60 -1.91 15.56
CA CYS A 219 -1.09 -3.07 14.81
C CYS A 219 -1.80 -2.65 13.51
N LEU A 220 -2.61 -1.60 13.56
CA LEU A 220 -3.31 -1.08 12.38
C LEU A 220 -2.34 -0.40 11.39
N ALA A 221 -1.29 0.25 11.88
CA ALA A 221 -0.22 0.77 11.05
C ALA A 221 0.47 -0.35 10.26
N GLU A 222 0.74 -1.50 10.90
CA GLU A 222 1.29 -2.69 10.22
C GLU A 222 0.30 -3.26 9.19
N VAL A 223 -1.00 -3.35 9.51
CA VAL A 223 -2.03 -3.76 8.56
C VAL A 223 -2.06 -2.81 7.34
N SER A 224 -2.01 -1.50 7.58
CA SER A 224 -1.95 -0.50 6.50
C SER A 224 -0.68 -0.65 5.66
N PHE A 225 0.46 -0.93 6.31
CA PHE A 225 1.72 -1.18 5.61
C PHE A 225 1.66 -2.43 4.72
N GLN A 226 1.09 -3.53 5.22
CA GLN A 226 0.90 -4.75 4.44
C GLN A 226 -0.07 -4.54 3.26
N LEU A 227 -1.09 -3.68 3.43
CA LEU A 227 -2.05 -3.35 2.39
C LEU A 227 -1.46 -2.46 1.30
N TYR A 228 -0.79 -1.39 1.72
CA TYR A 228 -0.50 -0.25 0.85
C TYR A 228 0.99 0.06 0.74
N GLY A 229 1.84 -0.56 1.56
CA GLY A 229 3.28 -0.25 1.61
C GLY A 229 3.61 1.12 2.23
N LEU A 230 2.65 1.78 2.88
CA LEU A 230 2.83 3.08 3.53
C LEU A 230 3.15 2.89 5.01
N PRO A 231 4.37 3.24 5.48
CA PRO A 231 4.67 3.20 6.90
C PRO A 231 3.98 4.36 7.62
N SER A 232 3.43 4.06 8.79
CA SER A 232 2.86 5.03 9.71
C SER A 232 3.39 4.76 11.11
N GLY A 233 3.52 5.79 11.94
CA GLY A 233 3.85 5.66 13.37
C GLY A 233 2.67 5.24 14.23
N GLY A 234 1.49 5.09 13.62
CA GLY A 234 0.21 4.73 14.22
C GLY A 234 -0.90 5.05 13.25
N LEU A 235 -2.09 4.51 13.48
CA LEU A 235 -3.26 4.72 12.61
C LEU A 235 -4.51 5.19 13.36
N LEU A 236 -4.43 5.38 14.68
CA LEU A 236 -5.49 5.94 15.49
C LEU A 236 -5.15 7.38 15.89
N ASP A 237 -6.05 8.31 15.62
CA ASP A 237 -6.08 9.64 16.23
C ASP A 237 -7.18 9.64 17.31
N VAL A 238 -6.79 9.72 18.58
CA VAL A 238 -7.70 9.54 19.71
C VAL A 238 -7.78 10.79 20.55
N LYS A 239 -8.98 11.39 20.58
CA LYS A 239 -9.33 12.49 21.47
C LYS A 239 -9.98 11.97 22.74
N PHE A 240 -9.32 12.14 23.89
CA PHE A 240 -9.86 11.78 25.21
C PHE A 240 -10.65 12.94 25.79
N LEU A 241 -11.86 12.66 26.25
CA LEU A 241 -12.75 13.64 26.88
C LEU A 241 -13.30 13.06 28.18
N ASN A 242 -13.49 13.93 29.17
CA ASN A 242 -14.35 13.60 30.31
C ASN A 242 -15.84 13.78 29.92
N PRO A 243 -16.81 13.26 30.74
CA PRO A 243 -18.23 13.32 30.38
C PRO A 243 -18.79 14.74 30.18
N GLU A 244 -18.27 15.72 30.90
CA GLU A 244 -18.72 17.13 30.74
C GLU A 244 -18.19 17.76 29.46
N GLN A 245 -16.90 17.49 29.13
CA GLN A 245 -16.30 17.94 27.89
C GLN A 245 -16.99 17.28 26.68
N ALA A 246 -17.35 15.99 26.80
CA ALA A 246 -18.02 15.25 25.72
C ALA A 246 -19.37 15.88 25.36
N LYS A 247 -20.19 16.32 26.36
CA LYS A 247 -21.47 17.01 26.11
C LYS A 247 -21.26 18.26 25.24
N SER A 248 -20.29 19.10 25.61
CA SER A 248 -19.97 20.32 24.88
C SER A 248 -19.46 20.05 23.48
N GLU A 249 -18.60 19.06 23.33
CA GLU A 249 -17.98 18.69 22.06
C GLU A 249 -19.01 18.11 21.07
N ILE A 250 -19.87 17.20 21.53
CA ILE A 250 -20.93 16.59 20.70
C ILE A 250 -21.89 17.69 20.19
N LEU A 251 -22.24 18.66 21.03
CA LEU A 251 -23.06 19.79 20.61
C LEU A 251 -22.33 20.66 19.57
N ALA A 252 -21.02 20.89 19.73
CA ALA A 252 -20.23 21.65 18.78
C ALA A 252 -20.11 20.93 17.42
N PHE A 253 -19.94 19.60 17.40
CA PHE A 253 -19.96 18.80 16.16
C PHE A 253 -21.31 18.91 15.43
N ALA A 254 -22.42 18.77 16.17
CA ALA A 254 -23.77 18.91 15.61
C ALA A 254 -24.02 20.33 15.04
N ALA A 255 -23.57 21.37 15.76
CA ALA A 255 -23.69 22.75 15.30
C ALA A 255 -22.84 23.03 14.03
N ALA A 256 -21.72 22.35 13.89
CA ALA A 256 -20.87 22.43 12.72
C ALA A 256 -21.35 21.55 11.54
N GLY A 257 -22.47 20.85 11.67
CA GLY A 257 -22.99 19.92 10.66
C GLY A 257 -22.12 18.67 10.45
N LYS A 258 -21.26 18.35 11.43
CA LYS A 258 -20.44 17.13 11.41
C LYS A 258 -21.15 15.97 12.08
N THR A 259 -20.94 14.77 11.57
CA THR A 259 -21.53 13.55 12.11
C THR A 259 -20.57 12.86 13.08
N LEU A 260 -21.16 12.14 14.03
CA LEU A 260 -20.48 11.29 14.99
C LEU A 260 -21.20 9.94 15.02
N GLN A 261 -20.50 8.87 14.75
CA GLN A 261 -21.05 7.51 14.87
C GLN A 261 -20.72 6.95 16.24
N ALA A 262 -21.74 6.72 17.08
CA ALA A 262 -21.56 6.02 18.36
C ALA A 262 -21.25 4.54 18.09
N LEU A 263 -20.17 4.05 18.69
CA LEU A 263 -19.76 2.66 18.58
C LEU A 263 -20.18 1.85 19.83
N PRO A 264 -20.60 0.58 19.65
CA PRO A 264 -20.99 -0.28 20.75
C PRO A 264 -19.75 -0.68 21.59
N VAL A 265 -19.70 -0.28 22.85
CA VAL A 265 -18.57 -0.50 23.77
C VAL A 265 -18.78 -1.77 24.57
N GLY A 266 -17.73 -2.62 24.69
CA GLY A 266 -17.71 -3.76 25.59
C GLY A 266 -18.67 -4.91 25.23
N THR A 267 -18.98 -5.07 23.94
CA THR A 267 -19.92 -6.12 23.48
C THR A 267 -19.28 -7.47 23.19
N VAL A 268 -17.96 -7.53 23.07
CA VAL A 268 -17.21 -8.78 22.90
C VAL A 268 -16.82 -9.29 24.28
N THR A 269 -17.61 -10.22 24.83
CA THR A 269 -17.15 -11.03 25.98
C THR A 269 -15.94 -11.83 25.53
N ALA A 270 -14.78 -11.62 26.16
CA ALA A 270 -13.59 -12.42 25.90
C ALA A 270 -13.95 -13.90 26.08
N ARG A 271 -14.04 -14.65 24.97
CA ARG A 271 -13.94 -16.10 25.05
C ARG A 271 -12.51 -16.39 25.48
N ILE A 272 -12.28 -16.47 26.79
CA ILE A 272 -11.09 -17.06 27.33
C ILE A 272 -11.05 -18.48 26.74
N CYS A 273 -10.04 -18.77 25.94
CA CYS A 273 -9.64 -20.13 25.63
C CYS A 273 -9.25 -20.79 26.95
N SER A 274 -10.23 -21.34 27.64
CA SER A 274 -10.04 -22.39 28.64
C SER A 274 -10.17 -23.70 27.86
N ASP A 275 -9.02 -24.14 27.29
CA ASP A 275 -8.80 -25.59 27.12
C ASP A 275 -7.29 -25.81 26.94
N ARG A 276 -6.76 -26.41 27.96
CA ARG A 276 -5.67 -27.34 28.31
C ARG A 276 -4.64 -27.71 27.23
#